data_006afe2e3234fa75b7d09e8ee9868a1b
#
_entry.id   006afe2e3234fa75b7d09e8ee9868a1b
#
_cell.length_a   1.000
_cell.length_b   1.000
_cell.length_c   1.000
_cell.angle_alpha   90.00
_cell.angle_beta   90.00
_cell.angle_gamma   90.00
#
_symmetry.space_group_name_H-M   'P 1'
#
loop_
_entity.id
_entity.type
_entity.pdbx_description
1 polymer ?
#
loop_
_entity_poly.entity_id
_entity_poly.type
_entity_poly.pdbx_seq_one_letter_code
_entity_poly.pdbx_strand_id
1 'polypeptide(L)'
;MVGGAAGLVVALLLGVLLSAEVRFVLRAAYEEARILLARRSIAELLDDPELGEDRRTMFRLVLDARDFAANSLGLAAGDTYTTFAEVGRDTLVLVVTGARRDTLAPFLWRYPIVGAVPYKGFFDFEAARATATRLERRGYDTYLRPSAAFSTLGWFNDPLPSTALRRGPVSLVELVIHEIAHNTLYVPDATPFDESFALFVGYRGAEAFFLGQGDTARAERVRAIWRDQKRLSGFYADLVTELEALYAAHLPAEPRERERQALFDRAQERLMGPLAEQLEAFDAASVAERPLNNASLLAFRIYLTDVDLFDRLLAEHGGDLRATVGAIRAAIDARGDRDPFEVLATMVPH
;
A
#
# COMPACT_ATOMS: atom_id res chain seq x y z
N MET A 1 -40.92 21.55 -29.63
CA MET A 1 -39.74 21.92 -28.77
C MET A 1 -39.34 20.87 -27.73
N VAL A 2 -40.22 19.98 -27.29
CA VAL A 2 -39.92 18.93 -26.25
C VAL A 2 -38.99 17.81 -26.78
N GLY A 3 -39.06 17.46 -28.08
CA GLY A 3 -38.24 16.39 -28.66
C GLY A 3 -36.74 16.73 -28.77
N GLY A 4 -36.39 18.03 -28.96
CA GLY A 4 -35.00 18.48 -29.03
C GLY A 4 -34.28 18.43 -27.67
N ALA A 5 -35.00 18.76 -26.59
CA ALA A 5 -34.44 18.69 -25.23
C ALA A 5 -34.17 17.26 -24.80
N ALA A 6 -35.07 16.31 -25.10
CA ALA A 6 -34.92 14.90 -24.81
C ALA A 6 -33.73 14.30 -25.59
N GLY A 7 -33.58 14.63 -26.87
CA GLY A 7 -32.43 14.20 -27.69
C GLY A 7 -31.08 14.71 -27.15
N LEU A 8 -31.02 15.95 -26.67
CA LEU A 8 -29.82 16.53 -26.08
C LEU A 8 -29.45 15.86 -24.76
N VAL A 9 -30.42 15.57 -23.92
CA VAL A 9 -30.21 14.84 -22.64
C VAL A 9 -29.70 13.41 -22.91
N VAL A 10 -30.30 12.70 -23.89
CA VAL A 10 -29.83 11.36 -24.28
C VAL A 10 -28.40 11.39 -24.82
N ALA A 11 -28.09 12.36 -25.68
CA ALA A 11 -26.74 12.54 -26.24
C ALA A 11 -25.70 12.88 -25.13
N LEU A 12 -26.06 13.74 -24.18
CA LEU A 12 -25.24 14.05 -23.00
C LEU A 12 -25.03 12.83 -22.11
N LEU A 13 -26.09 12.07 -21.82
CA LEU A 13 -25.98 10.82 -21.04
C LEU A 13 -25.12 9.77 -21.74
N LEU A 14 -25.26 9.61 -23.06
CA LEU A 14 -24.42 8.72 -23.85
C LEU A 14 -22.97 9.22 -23.87
N GLY A 15 -22.73 10.51 -23.99
CA GLY A 15 -21.39 11.10 -23.94
C GLY A 15 -20.70 10.89 -22.59
N VAL A 16 -21.45 11.04 -21.50
CA VAL A 16 -20.99 10.75 -20.14
C VAL A 16 -20.67 9.26 -19.97
N LEU A 17 -21.56 8.35 -20.40
CA LEU A 17 -21.35 6.90 -20.34
C LEU A 17 -20.19 6.41 -21.22
N LEU A 18 -19.92 7.11 -22.33
CA LEU A 18 -18.79 6.82 -23.21
C LEU A 18 -17.47 7.40 -22.70
N SER A 19 -17.49 8.27 -21.68
CA SER A 19 -16.25 8.80 -21.11
C SER A 19 -15.45 7.70 -20.42
N ALA A 20 -14.14 7.72 -20.59
CA ALA A 20 -13.25 6.71 -19.97
C ALA A 20 -13.33 6.74 -18.43
N GLU A 21 -13.53 7.92 -17.86
CA GLU A 21 -13.62 8.09 -16.39
C GLU A 21 -14.94 7.52 -15.83
N VAL A 22 -16.06 7.76 -16.51
CA VAL A 22 -17.36 7.20 -16.09
C VAL A 22 -17.34 5.68 -16.21
N ARG A 23 -16.84 5.13 -17.31
CA ARG A 23 -16.70 3.67 -17.46
C ARG A 23 -15.80 3.07 -16.37
N PHE A 24 -14.71 3.76 -16.02
CA PHE A 24 -13.83 3.35 -14.94
C PHE A 24 -14.57 3.27 -13.60
N VAL A 25 -15.29 4.34 -13.23
CA VAL A 25 -16.05 4.39 -11.96
C VAL A 25 -17.14 3.34 -11.93
N LEU A 26 -17.91 3.18 -13.02
CA LEU A 26 -18.95 2.15 -13.11
C LEU A 26 -18.37 0.73 -13.02
N ARG A 27 -17.22 0.49 -13.64
CA ARG A 27 -16.53 -0.80 -13.54
C ARG A 27 -16.03 -1.07 -12.12
N ALA A 28 -15.42 -0.07 -11.49
CA ALA A 28 -14.96 -0.19 -10.10
C ALA A 28 -16.13 -0.47 -9.15
N ALA A 29 -17.23 0.29 -9.26
CA ALA A 29 -18.43 0.08 -8.46
C ALA A 29 -19.07 -1.31 -8.70
N TYR A 30 -19.12 -1.79 -9.94
CA TYR A 30 -19.61 -3.13 -10.26
C TYR A 30 -18.76 -4.23 -9.63
N GLU A 31 -17.43 -4.17 -9.77
CA GLU A 31 -16.53 -5.18 -9.20
C GLU A 31 -16.58 -5.15 -7.66
N GLU A 32 -16.63 -3.97 -7.08
CA GLU A 32 -16.77 -3.81 -5.63
C GLU A 32 -18.10 -4.39 -5.13
N ALA A 33 -19.22 -4.03 -5.77
CA ALA A 33 -20.52 -4.59 -5.43
C ALA A 33 -20.52 -6.12 -5.56
N ARG A 34 -19.88 -6.68 -6.60
CA ARG A 34 -19.75 -8.12 -6.80
C ARG A 34 -18.99 -8.80 -5.67
N ILE A 35 -17.88 -8.19 -5.21
CA ILE A 35 -17.06 -8.68 -4.09
C ILE A 35 -17.87 -8.63 -2.79
N LEU A 36 -18.53 -7.51 -2.49
CA LEU A 36 -19.33 -7.33 -1.29
C LEU A 36 -20.55 -8.25 -1.24
N LEU A 37 -21.22 -8.47 -2.38
CA LEU A 37 -22.37 -9.39 -2.45
C LEU A 37 -21.98 -10.86 -2.37
N ALA A 38 -20.77 -11.22 -2.82
CA ALA A 38 -20.25 -12.59 -2.79
C ALA A 38 -19.58 -12.94 -1.43
N ARG A 39 -19.49 -12.01 -0.50
CA ARG A 39 -18.85 -12.26 0.80
C ARG A 39 -19.60 -13.29 1.64
N ARG A 40 -18.83 -14.15 2.30
CA ARG A 40 -19.33 -15.16 3.24
C ARG A 40 -18.63 -14.99 4.59
N SER A 41 -19.33 -15.23 5.69
CA SER A 41 -18.72 -15.21 7.02
C SER A 41 -17.60 -16.26 7.11
N ILE A 42 -16.42 -15.87 7.62
CA ILE A 42 -15.31 -16.80 7.84
C ILE A 42 -15.69 -17.82 8.92
N ALA A 43 -16.45 -17.41 9.94
CA ALA A 43 -16.94 -18.34 10.96
C ALA A 43 -17.86 -19.42 10.37
N GLU A 44 -18.83 -19.04 9.52
CA GLU A 44 -19.70 -20.00 8.83
C GLU A 44 -18.91 -20.92 7.87
N LEU A 45 -17.87 -20.40 7.21
CA LEU A 45 -17.00 -21.22 6.37
C LEU A 45 -16.20 -22.25 7.17
N LEU A 46 -15.80 -21.92 8.39
CA LEU A 46 -15.10 -22.85 9.28
C LEU A 46 -15.98 -24.00 9.77
N ASP A 47 -17.30 -23.81 9.81
CA ASP A 47 -18.28 -24.85 10.13
C ASP A 47 -18.60 -25.77 8.94
N ASP A 48 -18.18 -25.41 7.73
CA ASP A 48 -18.41 -26.20 6.51
C ASP A 48 -17.52 -27.45 6.51
N PRO A 49 -18.08 -28.69 6.54
CA PRO A 49 -17.28 -29.92 6.55
C PRO A 49 -16.50 -30.14 5.25
N GLU A 50 -16.94 -29.54 4.14
CA GLU A 50 -16.27 -29.64 2.83
C GLU A 50 -15.13 -28.62 2.66
N LEU A 51 -14.89 -27.73 3.65
CA LEU A 51 -13.78 -26.79 3.62
C LEU A 51 -12.45 -27.52 3.72
N GLY A 52 -11.61 -27.40 2.69
CA GLY A 52 -10.26 -27.98 2.67
C GLY A 52 -9.40 -27.49 3.84
N GLU A 53 -8.55 -28.37 4.41
CA GLU A 53 -7.79 -28.11 5.64
C GLU A 53 -6.82 -26.93 5.50
N ASP A 54 -6.21 -26.74 4.34
CA ASP A 54 -5.31 -25.58 4.09
C ASP A 54 -6.08 -24.26 4.25
N ARG A 55 -7.28 -24.14 3.66
CA ARG A 55 -8.13 -22.94 3.81
C ARG A 55 -8.61 -22.78 5.24
N ARG A 56 -8.97 -23.87 5.89
CA ARG A 56 -9.39 -23.89 7.30
C ARG A 56 -8.29 -23.32 8.19
N THR A 57 -7.06 -23.78 8.00
CA THR A 57 -5.89 -23.29 8.72
C THR A 57 -5.67 -21.79 8.49
N MET A 58 -5.75 -21.32 7.25
CA MET A 58 -5.57 -19.90 6.92
C MET A 58 -6.69 -19.04 7.50
N PHE A 59 -7.94 -19.48 7.48
CA PHE A 59 -9.06 -18.74 8.07
C PHE A 59 -8.95 -18.64 9.60
N ARG A 60 -8.53 -19.71 10.29
CA ARG A 60 -8.23 -19.65 11.73
C ARG A 60 -7.12 -18.64 12.00
N LEU A 61 -6.03 -18.68 11.23
CA LEU A 61 -4.92 -17.74 11.36
C LEU A 61 -5.37 -16.28 11.21
N VAL A 62 -6.30 -15.98 10.28
CA VAL A 62 -6.87 -14.64 10.12
C VAL A 62 -7.65 -14.21 11.36
N LEU A 63 -8.52 -15.07 11.90
CA LEU A 63 -9.29 -14.76 13.09
C LEU A 63 -8.39 -14.60 14.33
N ASP A 64 -7.40 -15.47 14.49
CA ASP A 64 -6.42 -15.38 15.59
C ASP A 64 -5.61 -14.08 15.51
N ALA A 65 -5.18 -13.69 14.31
CA ALA A 65 -4.46 -12.41 14.09
C ALA A 65 -5.34 -11.19 14.39
N ARG A 66 -6.64 -11.23 14.02
CA ARG A 66 -7.60 -10.19 14.37
C ARG A 66 -7.79 -10.08 15.88
N ASP A 67 -8.00 -11.22 16.55
CA ASP A 67 -8.20 -11.26 17.99
C ASP A 67 -6.95 -10.76 18.73
N PHE A 68 -5.77 -11.11 18.26
CA PHE A 68 -4.51 -10.59 18.79
C PHE A 68 -4.40 -9.08 18.59
N ALA A 69 -4.70 -8.57 17.38
CA ALA A 69 -4.68 -7.13 17.08
C ALA A 69 -5.62 -6.35 18.02
N ALA A 70 -6.84 -6.84 18.22
CA ALA A 70 -7.82 -6.20 19.10
C ALA A 70 -7.44 -6.28 20.59
N ASN A 71 -7.15 -7.50 21.09
CA ASN A 71 -7.03 -7.74 22.53
C ASN A 71 -5.64 -7.45 23.06
N SER A 72 -4.59 -7.85 22.31
CA SER A 72 -3.19 -7.69 22.75
C SER A 72 -2.63 -6.32 22.35
N LEU A 73 -2.87 -5.87 21.12
CA LEU A 73 -2.35 -4.59 20.62
C LEU A 73 -3.30 -3.41 20.86
N GLY A 74 -4.58 -3.65 21.18
CA GLY A 74 -5.57 -2.61 21.43
C GLY A 74 -5.99 -1.86 20.16
N LEU A 75 -5.89 -2.50 19.00
CA LEU A 75 -6.26 -1.92 17.72
C LEU A 75 -7.77 -2.01 17.46
N ALA A 76 -8.31 -1.11 16.64
CA ALA A 76 -9.73 -1.06 16.28
C ALA A 76 -10.05 -2.09 15.17
N ALA A 77 -10.13 -3.36 15.52
CA ALA A 77 -10.34 -4.43 14.54
C ALA A 77 -11.69 -4.36 13.82
N GLY A 78 -12.75 -3.88 14.50
CA GLY A 78 -14.09 -3.82 13.92
C GLY A 78 -14.49 -5.15 13.25
N ASP A 79 -15.12 -5.06 12.08
CA ASP A 79 -15.48 -6.22 11.26
C ASP A 79 -14.48 -6.50 10.11
N THR A 80 -13.31 -5.83 10.08
CA THR A 80 -12.29 -6.04 9.05
C THR A 80 -11.91 -7.51 8.97
N TYR A 81 -12.01 -8.11 7.78
CA TYR A 81 -11.71 -9.52 7.51
C TYR A 81 -12.46 -10.55 8.37
N THR A 82 -13.69 -10.24 8.83
CA THR A 82 -14.61 -11.25 9.38
C THR A 82 -15.30 -12.04 8.27
N THR A 83 -15.30 -11.51 7.06
CA THR A 83 -15.88 -12.13 5.88
C THR A 83 -14.80 -12.40 4.82
N PHE A 84 -15.08 -13.34 3.94
CA PHE A 84 -14.20 -13.75 2.84
C PHE A 84 -14.93 -13.60 1.51
N ALA A 85 -14.20 -13.19 0.46
CA ALA A 85 -14.71 -13.16 -0.91
C ALA A 85 -13.77 -13.91 -1.87
N GLU A 86 -14.35 -14.85 -2.63
CA GLU A 86 -13.62 -15.53 -3.71
C GLU A 86 -13.51 -14.60 -4.93
N VAL A 87 -12.28 -14.26 -5.31
CA VAL A 87 -12.03 -13.29 -6.39
C VAL A 87 -11.84 -13.97 -7.76
N GLY A 88 -11.42 -15.24 -7.78
CA GLY A 88 -11.28 -16.05 -9.02
C GLY A 88 -10.10 -15.62 -9.91
N ARG A 89 -9.14 -14.83 -9.41
CA ARG A 89 -7.93 -14.39 -10.12
C ARG A 89 -6.79 -14.14 -9.14
N ASP A 90 -5.53 -14.15 -9.63
CA ASP A 90 -4.34 -14.02 -8.78
C ASP A 90 -4.02 -12.58 -8.38
N THR A 91 -4.46 -11.63 -9.18
CA THR A 91 -4.29 -10.19 -8.95
C THR A 91 -5.67 -9.52 -8.96
N LEU A 92 -6.01 -8.81 -7.90
CA LEU A 92 -7.31 -8.15 -7.82
C LEU A 92 -7.34 -6.89 -8.68
N VAL A 93 -6.32 -6.06 -8.55
CA VAL A 93 -6.22 -4.73 -9.17
C VAL A 93 -4.81 -4.51 -9.69
N LEU A 94 -4.68 -3.84 -10.87
CA LEU A 94 -3.42 -3.21 -11.29
C LEU A 94 -3.47 -1.73 -10.92
N VAL A 95 -2.51 -1.31 -10.11
CA VAL A 95 -2.34 0.10 -9.71
C VAL A 95 -1.37 0.77 -10.66
N VAL A 96 -1.77 1.87 -11.27
CA VAL A 96 -0.94 2.73 -12.12
C VAL A 96 -0.53 3.94 -11.31
N THR A 97 0.77 4.17 -11.20
CA THR A 97 1.37 5.42 -10.73
C THR A 97 2.04 6.11 -11.90
N GLY A 98 1.92 7.43 -11.96
CA GLY A 98 2.64 8.26 -12.93
C GLY A 98 3.47 9.32 -12.23
N ALA A 99 4.58 9.75 -12.83
CA ALA A 99 5.42 10.82 -12.30
C ALA A 99 6.04 11.64 -13.41
N ARG A 100 6.30 12.92 -13.14
CA ARG A 100 7.09 13.78 -14.06
C ARG A 100 8.52 13.25 -14.13
N ARG A 101 9.17 13.44 -15.30
CA ARG A 101 10.57 13.02 -15.51
C ARG A 101 11.59 14.10 -15.10
N ASP A 102 11.13 15.30 -14.86
CA ASP A 102 11.95 16.47 -14.56
C ASP A 102 11.87 16.93 -13.09
N THR A 103 11.07 16.24 -12.29
CA THR A 103 10.90 16.47 -10.85
C THR A 103 10.23 15.27 -10.20
N LEU A 104 10.41 15.07 -8.90
CA LEU A 104 9.71 14.03 -8.13
C LEU A 104 8.29 14.49 -7.77
N ALA A 105 7.46 14.69 -8.79
CA ALA A 105 6.07 15.08 -8.64
C ALA A 105 5.14 14.02 -9.26
N PRO A 106 4.17 13.49 -8.50
CA PRO A 106 3.24 12.49 -9.00
C PRO A 106 2.27 13.09 -10.01
N PHE A 107 1.82 12.25 -10.96
CA PHE A 107 0.62 12.52 -11.72
C PHE A 107 -0.59 12.34 -10.82
N LEU A 108 -1.43 13.35 -10.69
CA LEU A 108 -2.61 13.33 -9.82
C LEU A 108 -3.88 13.07 -10.64
N TRP A 109 -4.59 12.00 -10.29
CA TRP A 109 -5.96 11.78 -10.73
C TRP A 109 -6.91 12.56 -9.81
N ARG A 110 -7.82 13.33 -10.42
CA ARG A 110 -8.74 14.19 -9.65
C ARG A 110 -10.16 13.63 -9.74
N TYR A 111 -10.76 13.40 -8.60
CA TYR A 111 -12.13 12.92 -8.46
C TYR A 111 -12.98 13.91 -7.66
N PRO A 112 -14.27 14.05 -7.98
CA PRO A 112 -15.14 15.03 -7.31
C PRO A 112 -15.29 14.82 -5.79
N ILE A 113 -15.22 13.58 -5.30
CA ILE A 113 -15.46 13.21 -3.89
C ILE A 113 -14.14 12.92 -3.18
N VAL A 114 -13.26 12.14 -3.78
CA VAL A 114 -12.01 11.65 -3.16
C VAL A 114 -10.88 12.69 -3.27
N GLY A 115 -11.05 13.71 -4.10
CA GLY A 115 -10.00 14.70 -4.33
C GLY A 115 -8.91 14.23 -5.30
N ALA A 116 -7.67 14.59 -5.04
CA ALA A 116 -6.52 14.28 -5.88
C ALA A 116 -5.73 13.11 -5.29
N VAL A 117 -5.57 12.04 -6.07
CA VAL A 117 -4.83 10.83 -5.66
C VAL A 117 -3.66 10.57 -6.60
N PRO A 118 -2.49 10.10 -6.09
CA PRO A 118 -1.27 9.91 -6.87
C PRO A 118 -1.22 8.57 -7.62
N TYR A 119 -2.26 7.76 -7.52
CA TYR A 119 -2.36 6.46 -8.18
C TYR A 119 -3.80 6.15 -8.59
N LYS A 120 -3.97 5.18 -9.49
CA LYS A 120 -5.28 4.73 -9.96
C LYS A 120 -5.28 3.20 -10.07
N GLY A 121 -6.21 2.55 -9.35
CA GLY A 121 -6.39 1.10 -9.37
C GLY A 121 -7.39 0.66 -10.44
N PHE A 122 -7.05 -0.36 -11.22
CA PHE A 122 -7.88 -0.87 -12.31
C PHE A 122 -8.20 -2.35 -12.10
N PHE A 123 -9.46 -2.71 -12.12
CA PHE A 123 -9.91 -4.09 -12.24
C PHE A 123 -9.76 -4.62 -13.69
N ASP A 124 -9.74 -3.74 -14.68
CA ASP A 124 -9.45 -4.02 -16.08
C ASP A 124 -7.97 -3.75 -16.37
N PHE A 125 -7.19 -4.81 -16.57
CA PHE A 125 -5.74 -4.74 -16.74
C PHE A 125 -5.33 -4.14 -18.09
N GLU A 126 -6.15 -4.29 -19.13
CA GLU A 126 -5.90 -3.63 -20.42
C GLU A 126 -6.09 -2.11 -20.32
N ALA A 127 -7.12 -1.68 -19.59
CA ALA A 127 -7.33 -0.26 -19.31
C ALA A 127 -6.18 0.34 -18.47
N ALA A 128 -5.62 -0.44 -17.53
CA ALA A 128 -4.43 -0.05 -16.77
C ALA A 128 -3.22 0.18 -17.69
N ARG A 129 -2.89 -0.80 -18.53
CA ARG A 129 -1.76 -0.73 -19.49
C ARG A 129 -1.96 0.42 -20.48
N ALA A 130 -3.15 0.57 -21.04
CA ALA A 130 -3.47 1.67 -21.95
C ALA A 130 -3.32 3.04 -21.27
N THR A 131 -3.63 3.14 -19.98
CA THR A 131 -3.45 4.36 -19.20
C THR A 131 -1.96 4.66 -18.98
N ALA A 132 -1.15 3.67 -18.61
CA ALA A 132 0.30 3.82 -18.49
C ALA A 132 0.92 4.29 -19.81
N THR A 133 0.65 3.59 -20.92
CA THR A 133 1.17 3.95 -22.25
C THR A 133 0.77 5.39 -22.65
N ARG A 134 -0.44 5.83 -22.28
CA ARG A 134 -0.88 7.21 -22.58
C ARG A 134 -0.09 8.24 -21.78
N LEU A 135 0.24 7.95 -20.53
CA LEU A 135 1.10 8.82 -19.70
C LEU A 135 2.53 8.86 -20.24
N GLU A 136 3.09 7.71 -20.63
CA GLU A 136 4.43 7.61 -21.22
C GLU A 136 4.56 8.45 -22.50
N ARG A 137 3.56 8.38 -23.39
CA ARG A 137 3.50 9.24 -24.61
C ARG A 137 3.42 10.74 -24.29
N ARG A 138 3.01 11.11 -23.08
CA ARG A 138 2.99 12.48 -22.58
C ARG A 138 4.27 12.86 -21.83
N GLY A 139 5.28 11.99 -21.81
CA GLY A 139 6.57 12.24 -21.17
C GLY A 139 6.59 12.00 -19.66
N TYR A 140 5.67 11.22 -19.13
CA TYR A 140 5.71 10.77 -17.74
C TYR A 140 6.43 9.41 -17.62
N ASP A 141 7.04 9.16 -16.49
CA ASP A 141 7.35 7.81 -16.04
C ASP A 141 6.07 7.14 -15.55
N THR A 142 5.98 5.82 -15.71
CA THR A 142 4.87 5.05 -15.17
C THR A 142 5.38 3.83 -14.39
N TYR A 143 4.56 3.39 -13.45
CA TYR A 143 4.77 2.14 -12.73
C TYR A 143 3.45 1.40 -12.55
N LEU A 144 3.42 0.14 -12.98
CA LEU A 144 2.27 -0.74 -12.81
C LEU A 144 2.59 -1.76 -11.73
N ARG A 145 1.77 -1.77 -10.69
CA ARG A 145 1.92 -2.65 -9.54
C ARG A 145 0.67 -3.51 -9.34
N PRO A 146 0.82 -4.86 -9.28
CA PRO A 146 -0.30 -5.70 -8.86
C PRO A 146 -0.64 -5.42 -7.39
N SER A 147 -1.94 -5.39 -7.08
CA SER A 147 -2.44 -5.35 -5.70
C SER A 147 -3.34 -6.54 -5.45
N ALA A 148 -3.12 -7.20 -4.32
CA ALA A 148 -3.91 -8.33 -3.86
C ALA A 148 -5.19 -7.89 -3.14
N ALA A 149 -5.24 -6.65 -2.67
CA ALA A 149 -6.38 -6.04 -1.98
C ALA A 149 -6.82 -4.76 -2.69
N PHE A 150 -8.05 -4.38 -2.49
CA PHE A 150 -8.62 -3.09 -2.82
C PHE A 150 -9.30 -2.59 -1.57
N SER A 151 -8.91 -1.41 -1.11
CA SER A 151 -9.53 -0.79 0.06
C SER A 151 -10.59 0.21 -0.38
N THR A 152 -11.73 0.17 0.28
CA THR A 152 -12.80 1.16 0.15
C THR A 152 -12.55 2.41 1.00
N LEU A 153 -11.32 2.61 1.49
CA LEU A 153 -10.94 3.72 2.38
C LEU A 153 -11.78 3.75 3.68
N GLY A 154 -12.14 2.56 4.19
CA GLY A 154 -12.92 2.44 5.42
C GLY A 154 -14.42 2.72 5.28
N TRP A 155 -14.93 2.95 4.05
CA TRP A 155 -16.36 3.16 3.81
C TRP A 155 -17.18 1.88 3.95
N PHE A 156 -16.55 0.73 3.75
CA PHE A 156 -17.14 -0.60 3.94
C PHE A 156 -16.16 -1.48 4.71
N ASN A 157 -16.70 -2.47 5.43
CA ASN A 157 -15.89 -3.54 6.02
C ASN A 157 -15.45 -4.49 4.89
N ASP A 158 -14.25 -4.29 4.39
CA ASP A 158 -13.72 -5.04 3.26
C ASP A 158 -13.57 -6.53 3.62
N PRO A 159 -14.06 -7.45 2.78
CA PRO A 159 -13.85 -8.87 2.99
C PRO A 159 -12.40 -9.26 2.70
N LEU A 160 -11.90 -10.30 3.36
CA LEU A 160 -10.63 -10.93 3.00
C LEU A 160 -10.72 -11.49 1.57
N PRO A 161 -9.95 -11.01 0.60
CA PRO A 161 -9.98 -11.57 -0.75
C PRO A 161 -9.19 -12.88 -0.82
N SER A 162 -9.60 -13.81 -1.69
CA SER A 162 -8.89 -15.09 -1.87
C SER A 162 -7.44 -14.94 -2.30
N THR A 163 -7.07 -13.81 -2.91
CA THR A 163 -5.69 -13.44 -3.25
C THR A 163 -4.80 -13.28 -2.02
N ALA A 164 -5.36 -12.86 -0.88
CA ALA A 164 -4.61 -12.69 0.36
C ALA A 164 -4.17 -14.03 0.97
N LEU A 165 -4.99 -15.08 0.86
CA LEU A 165 -4.66 -16.42 1.39
C LEU A 165 -3.43 -17.04 0.72
N ARG A 166 -3.08 -16.62 -0.50
CA ARG A 166 -1.93 -17.15 -1.25
C ARG A 166 -0.59 -16.57 -0.82
N ARG A 167 -0.60 -15.55 0.03
CA ARG A 167 0.64 -14.85 0.48
C ARG A 167 1.47 -15.65 1.50
N GLY A 168 0.90 -16.74 2.00
CA GLY A 168 1.50 -17.53 3.08
C GLY A 168 1.28 -16.91 4.47
N PRO A 169 1.53 -17.69 5.54
CA PRO A 169 1.15 -17.33 6.91
C PRO A 169 1.73 -16.00 7.42
N VAL A 170 3.01 -15.74 7.15
CA VAL A 170 3.71 -14.52 7.63
C VAL A 170 3.10 -13.27 7.01
N SER A 171 2.97 -13.24 5.68
CA SER A 171 2.41 -12.08 4.98
C SER A 171 0.90 -11.94 5.18
N LEU A 172 0.20 -13.03 5.54
CA LEU A 172 -1.23 -12.96 5.85
C LEU A 172 -1.46 -12.31 7.21
N VAL A 173 -0.71 -12.69 8.25
CA VAL A 173 -0.81 -12.08 9.59
C VAL A 173 -0.41 -10.61 9.53
N GLU A 174 0.69 -10.28 8.85
CA GLU A 174 1.10 -8.91 8.62
C GLU A 174 0.00 -8.09 7.95
N LEU A 175 -0.59 -8.59 6.86
CA LEU A 175 -1.68 -7.92 6.15
C LEU A 175 -2.89 -7.66 7.05
N VAL A 176 -3.32 -8.66 7.84
CA VAL A 176 -4.48 -8.51 8.73
C VAL A 176 -4.24 -7.40 9.75
N ILE A 177 -3.07 -7.37 10.37
CA ILE A 177 -2.74 -6.36 11.39
C ILE A 177 -2.54 -4.99 10.75
N HIS A 178 -1.94 -4.91 9.56
CA HIS A 178 -1.75 -3.69 8.76
C HIS A 178 -3.10 -3.02 8.46
N GLU A 179 -4.06 -3.76 7.94
CA GLU A 179 -5.38 -3.19 7.60
C GLU A 179 -6.18 -2.77 8.85
N ILE A 180 -6.02 -3.49 9.96
CA ILE A 180 -6.60 -3.08 11.25
C ILE A 180 -5.91 -1.82 11.79
N ALA A 181 -4.63 -1.61 11.51
CA ALA A 181 -3.93 -0.39 11.90
C ALA A 181 -4.52 0.84 11.21
N HIS A 182 -4.93 0.76 9.95
CA HIS A 182 -5.64 1.85 9.25
C HIS A 182 -6.98 2.23 9.93
N ASN A 183 -7.72 1.27 10.49
CA ASN A 183 -8.93 1.58 11.26
C ASN A 183 -8.62 2.24 12.61
N THR A 184 -7.40 2.05 13.10
CA THR A 184 -6.97 2.56 14.41
C THR A 184 -6.47 3.99 14.33
N LEU A 185 -5.76 4.33 13.27
CA LEU A 185 -5.22 5.66 13.00
C LEU A 185 -5.22 5.92 11.50
N TYR A 186 -5.90 6.99 11.11
CA TYR A 186 -5.92 7.50 9.75
C TYR A 186 -5.80 9.02 9.77
N VAL A 187 -4.89 9.55 8.97
CA VAL A 187 -4.62 10.99 8.85
C VAL A 187 -4.96 11.44 7.43
N PRO A 188 -6.05 12.21 7.23
CA PRO A 188 -6.40 12.70 5.90
C PRO A 188 -5.25 13.42 5.21
N ASP A 189 -5.07 13.17 3.91
CA ASP A 189 -4.03 13.75 3.06
C ASP A 189 -2.57 13.39 3.44
N ALA A 190 -2.37 12.44 4.36
CA ALA A 190 -1.05 11.97 4.80
C ALA A 190 -0.78 10.49 4.45
N THR A 191 -1.15 10.05 3.24
CA THR A 191 -1.01 8.65 2.80
C THR A 191 0.36 8.02 3.09
N PRO A 192 1.52 8.69 2.88
CA PRO A 192 2.81 8.09 3.26
C PRO A 192 2.95 7.80 4.75
N PHE A 193 2.35 8.63 5.59
CA PHE A 193 2.33 8.41 7.04
C PHE A 193 1.44 7.21 7.40
N ASP A 194 0.21 7.17 6.87
CA ASP A 194 -0.75 6.12 7.15
C ASP A 194 -0.23 4.74 6.76
N GLU A 195 0.38 4.63 5.57
CA GLU A 195 0.95 3.38 5.07
C GLU A 195 2.21 2.96 5.82
N SER A 196 3.11 3.92 6.16
CA SER A 196 4.32 3.60 6.93
C SER A 196 3.99 3.21 8.38
N PHE A 197 2.99 3.86 8.99
CA PHE A 197 2.46 3.48 10.29
C PHE A 197 1.84 2.08 10.26
N ALA A 198 0.95 1.81 9.29
CA ALA A 198 0.30 0.52 9.16
C ALA A 198 1.31 -0.60 8.86
N LEU A 199 2.33 -0.34 8.03
CA LEU A 199 3.43 -1.26 7.75
C LEU A 199 4.23 -1.59 9.03
N PHE A 200 4.60 -0.58 9.81
CA PHE A 200 5.28 -0.75 11.10
C PHE A 200 4.46 -1.61 12.06
N VAL A 201 3.18 -1.26 12.27
CA VAL A 201 2.30 -2.00 13.17
C VAL A 201 2.06 -3.42 12.67
N GLY A 202 1.90 -3.61 11.35
CA GLY A 202 1.76 -4.90 10.69
C GLY A 202 2.93 -5.83 10.97
N TYR A 203 4.16 -5.39 10.70
CA TYR A 203 5.35 -6.23 10.91
C TYR A 203 5.67 -6.45 12.38
N ARG A 204 5.65 -5.40 13.23
CA ARG A 204 5.92 -5.57 14.65
C ARG A 204 4.82 -6.36 15.36
N GLY A 205 3.57 -6.18 14.94
CA GLY A 205 2.44 -6.98 15.42
C GLY A 205 2.53 -8.44 15.00
N ALA A 206 2.88 -8.73 13.75
CA ALA A 206 3.07 -10.10 13.27
C ALA A 206 4.24 -10.81 13.99
N GLU A 207 5.34 -10.10 14.23
CA GLU A 207 6.45 -10.61 15.05
C GLU A 207 5.96 -11.02 16.46
N ALA A 208 5.26 -10.11 17.16
CA ALA A 208 4.74 -10.34 18.49
C ALA A 208 3.69 -11.47 18.51
N PHE A 209 2.84 -11.56 17.49
CA PHE A 209 1.86 -12.63 17.31
C PHE A 209 2.53 -14.02 17.25
N PHE A 210 3.52 -14.20 16.39
CA PHE A 210 4.20 -15.49 16.26
C PHE A 210 5.05 -15.83 17.50
N LEU A 211 5.68 -14.85 18.15
CA LEU A 211 6.36 -15.06 19.43
C LEU A 211 5.38 -15.52 20.51
N GLY A 212 4.20 -14.91 20.59
CA GLY A 212 3.15 -15.30 21.54
C GLY A 212 2.64 -16.73 21.33
N GLN A 213 2.74 -17.25 20.11
CA GLN A 213 2.42 -18.65 19.77
C GLN A 213 3.62 -19.62 19.93
N GLY A 214 4.79 -19.12 20.31
CA GLY A 214 6.02 -19.91 20.38
C GLY A 214 6.64 -20.25 19.02
N ASP A 215 6.12 -19.66 17.92
CA ASP A 215 6.67 -19.85 16.57
C ASP A 215 7.82 -18.89 16.30
N THR A 216 8.97 -19.20 16.87
CA THR A 216 10.18 -18.37 16.75
C THR A 216 10.70 -18.31 15.32
N ALA A 217 10.46 -19.34 14.50
CA ALA A 217 10.92 -19.38 13.11
C ALA A 217 10.15 -18.36 12.25
N ARG A 218 8.81 -18.31 12.37
CA ARG A 218 8.03 -17.28 11.66
C ARG A 218 8.29 -15.89 12.20
N ALA A 219 8.46 -15.73 13.52
CA ALA A 219 8.83 -14.44 14.10
C ALA A 219 10.16 -13.91 13.54
N GLU A 220 11.19 -14.77 13.42
CA GLU A 220 12.47 -14.37 12.83
C GLU A 220 12.33 -14.06 11.33
N ARG A 221 11.49 -14.78 10.61
CA ARG A 221 11.18 -14.44 9.20
C ARG A 221 10.54 -13.05 9.07
N VAL A 222 9.62 -12.69 9.97
CA VAL A 222 9.03 -11.33 10.04
C VAL A 222 10.11 -10.28 10.30
N ARG A 223 11.01 -10.52 11.27
CA ARG A 223 12.13 -9.62 11.58
C ARG A 223 13.05 -9.41 10.38
N ALA A 224 13.39 -10.48 9.68
CA ALA A 224 14.25 -10.43 8.50
C ALA A 224 13.59 -9.57 7.40
N ILE A 225 12.29 -9.76 7.14
CA ILE A 225 11.54 -8.92 6.18
C ILE A 225 11.55 -7.46 6.63
N TRP A 226 11.31 -7.18 7.91
CA TRP A 226 11.31 -5.81 8.43
C TRP A 226 12.68 -5.13 8.31
N ARG A 227 13.77 -5.85 8.60
CA ARG A 227 15.14 -5.34 8.37
C ARG A 227 15.37 -4.99 6.90
N ASP A 228 14.92 -5.83 5.97
CA ASP A 228 15.05 -5.58 4.55
C ASP A 228 14.20 -4.40 4.09
N GLN A 229 12.96 -4.24 4.61
CA GLN A 229 12.14 -3.05 4.35
C GLN A 229 12.87 -1.77 4.77
N LYS A 230 13.54 -1.76 5.92
CA LYS A 230 14.31 -0.60 6.37
C LYS A 230 15.53 -0.32 5.50
N ARG A 231 16.25 -1.36 5.07
CA ARG A 231 17.37 -1.21 4.13
C ARG A 231 16.92 -0.61 2.79
N LEU A 232 15.80 -1.11 2.27
CA LEU A 232 15.19 -0.56 1.05
C LEU A 232 14.69 0.87 1.26
N SER A 233 14.11 1.19 2.41
CA SER A 233 13.70 2.55 2.76
C SER A 233 14.88 3.52 2.68
N GLY A 234 16.01 3.20 3.32
CA GLY A 234 17.24 3.99 3.26
C GLY A 234 17.77 4.14 1.83
N PHE A 235 17.82 3.04 1.09
CA PHE A 235 18.24 3.05 -0.31
C PHE A 235 17.38 3.99 -1.19
N TYR A 236 16.06 3.94 -1.04
CA TYR A 236 15.16 4.82 -1.79
C TYR A 236 15.23 6.28 -1.33
N ALA A 237 15.46 6.53 -0.04
CA ALA A 237 15.64 7.88 0.50
C ALA A 237 16.92 8.55 -0.06
N ASP A 238 18.02 7.81 -0.14
CA ASP A 238 19.26 8.28 -0.74
C ASP A 238 19.06 8.62 -2.22
N LEU A 239 18.41 7.73 -2.98
CA LEU A 239 18.14 7.95 -4.40
C LEU A 239 17.21 9.17 -4.64
N VAL A 240 16.24 9.39 -3.76
CA VAL A 240 15.40 10.60 -3.78
C VAL A 240 16.26 11.85 -3.61
N THR A 241 17.14 11.85 -2.62
CA THR A 241 18.03 12.99 -2.36
C THR A 241 18.95 13.31 -3.56
N GLU A 242 19.52 12.27 -4.19
CA GLU A 242 20.33 12.42 -5.40
C GLU A 242 19.52 12.99 -6.58
N LEU A 243 18.29 12.53 -6.78
CA LEU A 243 17.42 13.01 -7.86
C LEU A 243 16.92 14.43 -7.61
N GLU A 244 16.56 14.77 -6.37
CA GLU A 244 16.16 16.14 -6.00
C GLU A 244 17.30 17.14 -6.25
N ALA A 245 18.54 16.79 -5.91
CA ALA A 245 19.71 17.60 -6.21
C ALA A 245 19.92 17.78 -7.74
N LEU A 246 19.73 16.70 -8.52
CA LEU A 246 19.81 16.78 -9.98
C LEU A 246 18.74 17.73 -10.56
N TYR A 247 17.51 17.63 -10.08
CA TYR A 247 16.41 18.47 -10.58
C TYR A 247 16.57 19.93 -10.17
N ALA A 248 17.10 20.20 -8.98
CA ALA A 248 17.42 21.54 -8.50
C ALA A 248 18.56 22.22 -9.30
N ALA A 249 19.39 21.45 -10.00
CA ALA A 249 20.45 21.99 -10.85
C ALA A 249 19.95 22.65 -12.15
N HIS A 250 18.65 22.54 -12.45
CA HIS A 250 17.97 23.14 -13.60
C HIS A 250 18.68 22.92 -14.96
N LEU A 251 19.27 21.74 -15.16
CA LEU A 251 19.96 21.39 -16.40
C LEU A 251 18.97 21.40 -17.60
N PRO A 252 19.49 21.70 -18.83
CA PRO A 252 18.72 21.49 -20.04
C PRO A 252 18.18 20.05 -20.17
N ALA A 253 17.14 19.85 -20.94
CA ALA A 253 16.41 18.56 -20.98
C ALA A 253 17.29 17.36 -21.30
N GLU A 254 18.13 17.43 -22.33
CA GLU A 254 18.99 16.31 -22.73
C GLU A 254 20.09 15.98 -21.70
N PRO A 255 20.89 16.95 -21.19
CA PRO A 255 21.84 16.67 -20.12
C PRO A 255 21.13 16.11 -18.86
N ARG A 256 20.03 16.70 -18.45
CA ARG A 256 19.26 16.21 -17.29
C ARG A 256 18.83 14.76 -17.44
N GLU A 257 18.31 14.37 -18.60
CA GLU A 257 17.87 13.00 -18.83
C GLU A 257 19.05 12.01 -18.83
N ARG A 258 20.21 12.39 -19.36
CA ARG A 258 21.43 11.55 -19.29
C ARG A 258 21.89 11.35 -17.83
N GLU A 259 21.96 12.43 -17.05
CA GLU A 259 22.37 12.34 -15.63
C GLU A 259 21.34 11.54 -14.82
N ARG A 260 20.06 11.73 -15.09
CA ARG A 260 18.98 10.96 -14.47
C ARG A 260 19.11 9.47 -14.75
N GLN A 261 19.34 9.08 -16.01
CA GLN A 261 19.53 7.68 -16.36
C GLN A 261 20.77 7.11 -15.67
N ALA A 262 21.88 7.85 -15.66
CA ALA A 262 23.10 7.44 -14.96
C ALA A 262 22.89 7.27 -13.45
N LEU A 263 22.01 8.07 -12.81
CA LEU A 263 21.63 7.88 -11.40
C LEU A 263 20.88 6.55 -11.20
N PHE A 264 19.89 6.24 -12.04
CA PHE A 264 19.18 4.97 -11.95
C PHE A 264 20.05 3.77 -12.24
N ASP A 265 20.97 3.86 -13.20
CA ASP A 265 21.93 2.78 -13.52
C ASP A 265 22.83 2.51 -12.30
N ARG A 266 23.40 3.55 -11.67
CA ARG A 266 24.18 3.39 -10.43
C ARG A 266 23.34 2.86 -9.27
N ALA A 267 22.08 3.27 -9.16
CA ALA A 267 21.18 2.74 -8.15
C ALA A 267 20.92 1.24 -8.36
N GLN A 268 20.75 0.81 -9.62
CA GLN A 268 20.60 -0.60 -9.97
C GLN A 268 21.87 -1.41 -9.61
N GLU A 269 23.06 -0.86 -9.88
CA GLU A 269 24.34 -1.47 -9.48
C GLU A 269 24.45 -1.59 -7.94
N ARG A 270 24.09 -0.55 -7.19
CA ARG A 270 24.07 -0.60 -5.71
C ARG A 270 23.10 -1.65 -5.19
N LEU A 271 21.91 -1.76 -5.80
CA LEU A 271 20.89 -2.74 -5.42
C LEU A 271 21.38 -4.18 -5.65
N MET A 272 21.99 -4.46 -6.79
CA MET A 272 22.48 -5.80 -7.16
C MET A 272 23.85 -6.16 -6.57
N GLY A 273 24.56 -5.21 -6.03
CA GLY A 273 25.86 -5.38 -5.37
C GLY A 273 25.74 -5.25 -3.84
N PRO A 274 26.21 -4.13 -3.27
CA PRO A 274 26.33 -4.01 -1.82
C PRO A 274 25.02 -4.18 -1.04
N LEU A 275 23.86 -3.79 -1.60
CA LEU A 275 22.57 -3.97 -0.93
C LEU A 275 22.10 -5.42 -0.99
N ALA A 276 22.30 -6.10 -2.12
CA ALA A 276 21.95 -7.52 -2.28
C ALA A 276 22.56 -8.40 -1.20
N GLU A 277 23.84 -8.15 -0.85
CA GLU A 277 24.57 -8.88 0.19
C GLU A 277 23.99 -8.70 1.59
N GLN A 278 23.23 -7.64 1.82
CA GLN A 278 22.62 -7.31 3.11
C GLN A 278 21.19 -7.82 3.25
N LEU A 279 20.50 -8.15 2.14
CA LEU A 279 19.13 -8.64 2.19
C LEU A 279 19.08 -10.05 2.74
N GLU A 280 18.17 -10.28 3.70
CA GLU A 280 18.03 -11.55 4.44
C GLU A 280 16.78 -12.33 4.01
N ALA A 281 15.73 -11.61 3.64
CA ALA A 281 14.42 -12.16 3.34
C ALA A 281 14.02 -11.96 1.89
N PHE A 282 14.43 -10.83 1.28
CA PHE A 282 14.11 -10.52 -0.10
C PHE A 282 15.20 -11.03 -1.04
N ASP A 283 14.78 -11.58 -2.16
CA ASP A 283 15.68 -11.85 -3.27
C ASP A 283 15.98 -10.55 -4.02
N ALA A 284 17.24 -10.16 -4.05
CA ALA A 284 17.69 -8.92 -4.68
C ALA A 284 17.37 -8.89 -6.18
N ALA A 285 17.44 -10.02 -6.88
CA ALA A 285 17.09 -10.10 -8.29
C ALA A 285 15.61 -9.76 -8.50
N SER A 286 14.72 -10.32 -7.69
CA SER A 286 13.28 -10.01 -7.73
C SER A 286 12.97 -8.56 -7.38
N VAL A 287 13.76 -7.92 -6.50
CA VAL A 287 13.63 -6.48 -6.23
C VAL A 287 14.11 -5.66 -7.43
N ALA A 288 15.21 -6.06 -8.06
CA ALA A 288 15.84 -5.37 -9.19
C ALA A 288 15.07 -5.51 -10.51
N GLU A 289 14.22 -6.52 -10.66
CA GLU A 289 13.29 -6.64 -11.78
C GLU A 289 12.25 -5.52 -11.83
N ARG A 290 12.01 -4.86 -10.70
CA ARG A 290 11.09 -3.72 -10.64
C ARG A 290 11.74 -2.52 -11.32
N PRO A 291 11.03 -1.83 -12.24
CA PRO A 291 11.61 -0.68 -12.90
C PRO A 291 11.96 0.41 -11.88
N LEU A 292 13.17 0.97 -11.96
CA LEU A 292 13.57 2.15 -11.21
C LEU A 292 13.33 3.39 -12.08
N ASN A 293 12.36 4.20 -11.71
CA ASN A 293 12.04 5.49 -12.31
C ASN A 293 11.31 6.38 -11.29
N ASN A 294 10.99 7.62 -11.63
CA ASN A 294 10.33 8.52 -10.70
C ASN A 294 8.98 7.98 -10.19
N ALA A 295 8.22 7.29 -11.05
CA ALA A 295 6.91 6.77 -10.67
C ALA A 295 7.00 5.59 -9.70
N SER A 296 7.93 4.66 -9.91
CA SER A 296 8.16 3.53 -9.00
C SER A 296 8.73 4.02 -7.66
N LEU A 297 9.67 4.98 -7.71
CA LEU A 297 10.27 5.54 -6.51
C LEU A 297 9.22 6.25 -5.63
N LEU A 298 8.32 7.04 -6.23
CA LEU A 298 7.21 7.65 -5.50
C LEU A 298 6.25 6.59 -4.93
N ALA A 299 5.99 5.51 -5.67
CA ALA A 299 5.15 4.42 -5.19
C ALA A 299 5.78 3.67 -4.00
N PHE A 300 7.12 3.48 -4.00
CA PHE A 300 7.83 2.86 -2.86
C PHE A 300 7.83 3.77 -1.64
N ARG A 301 7.99 5.08 -1.82
CA ARG A 301 7.95 6.06 -0.72
C ARG A 301 6.62 6.09 0.03
N ILE A 302 5.51 5.75 -0.63
CA ILE A 302 4.20 5.69 0.05
C ILE A 302 4.26 4.77 1.28
N TYR A 303 5.02 3.66 1.21
CA TYR A 303 5.09 2.65 2.26
C TYR A 303 6.35 2.73 3.12
N LEU A 304 7.41 3.37 2.63
CA LEU A 304 8.75 3.28 3.21
C LEU A 304 9.31 4.66 3.58
N THR A 305 8.46 5.58 4.08
CA THR A 305 8.92 6.87 4.58
C THR A 305 9.20 6.78 6.09
N ASP A 306 10.40 7.18 6.49
CA ASP A 306 10.84 7.31 7.89
C ASP A 306 10.51 6.12 8.81
N VAL A 307 10.56 4.89 8.27
CA VAL A 307 10.19 3.68 9.02
C VAL A 307 11.07 3.43 10.26
N ASP A 308 12.31 3.93 10.28
CA ASP A 308 13.19 3.88 11.44
C ASP A 308 12.70 4.75 12.61
N LEU A 309 11.93 5.81 12.33
CA LEU A 309 11.33 6.66 13.35
C LEU A 309 10.37 5.87 14.25
N PHE A 310 9.56 5.00 13.65
CA PHE A 310 8.64 4.14 14.40
C PHE A 310 9.37 3.13 15.27
N ASP A 311 10.48 2.55 14.79
CA ASP A 311 11.32 1.64 15.60
C ASP A 311 11.97 2.36 16.78
N ARG A 312 12.43 3.61 16.61
CA ARG A 312 12.94 4.42 17.73
C ARG A 312 11.85 4.68 18.77
N LEU A 313 10.63 5.03 18.33
CA LEU A 313 9.50 5.19 19.24
C LEU A 313 9.16 3.89 20.00
N LEU A 314 9.23 2.75 19.33
CA LEU A 314 9.03 1.45 19.97
C LEU A 314 10.11 1.19 21.05
N ALA A 315 11.35 1.55 20.77
CA ALA A 315 12.45 1.43 21.73
C ALA A 315 12.25 2.35 22.95
N GLU A 316 11.80 3.59 22.76
CA GLU A 316 11.46 4.54 23.85
C GLU A 316 10.36 4.00 24.78
N HIS A 317 9.47 3.16 24.25
CA HIS A 317 8.41 2.49 25.02
C HIS A 317 8.83 1.08 25.48
N GLY A 318 10.13 0.78 25.51
CA GLY A 318 10.65 -0.51 26.00
C GLY A 318 10.24 -1.72 25.16
N GLY A 319 9.86 -1.53 23.90
CA GLY A 319 9.39 -2.59 23.00
C GLY A 319 7.89 -2.90 23.15
N ASP A 320 7.15 -2.14 23.95
CA ASP A 320 5.69 -2.29 24.09
C ASP A 320 4.98 -1.63 22.90
N LEU A 321 4.56 -2.47 21.93
CA LEU A 321 3.88 -2.00 20.72
C LEU A 321 2.52 -1.33 21.03
N ARG A 322 1.78 -1.86 22.02
CA ARG A 322 0.49 -1.27 22.42
C ARG A 322 0.66 0.13 22.99
N ALA A 323 1.63 0.31 23.88
CA ALA A 323 1.96 1.62 24.44
C ALA A 323 2.44 2.58 23.36
N THR A 324 3.29 2.10 22.44
CA THR A 324 3.79 2.88 21.29
C THR A 324 2.66 3.38 20.40
N VAL A 325 1.75 2.50 19.99
CA VAL A 325 0.57 2.88 19.17
C VAL A 325 -0.30 3.88 19.90
N GLY A 326 -0.53 3.70 21.21
CA GLY A 326 -1.29 4.64 22.05
C GLY A 326 -0.65 6.03 22.09
N ALA A 327 0.68 6.10 22.26
CA ALA A 327 1.44 7.35 22.27
C ALA A 327 1.41 8.07 20.92
N ILE A 328 1.60 7.32 19.82
CA ILE A 328 1.51 7.85 18.45
C ILE A 328 0.12 8.46 18.21
N ARG A 329 -0.96 7.72 18.53
CA ARG A 329 -2.33 8.24 18.38
C ARG A 329 -2.55 9.54 19.15
N ALA A 330 -2.17 9.57 20.42
CA ALA A 330 -2.32 10.76 21.25
C ALA A 330 -1.57 11.97 20.69
N ALA A 331 -0.35 11.76 20.16
CA ALA A 331 0.43 12.81 19.54
C ALA A 331 -0.18 13.31 18.23
N ILE A 332 -0.70 12.38 17.41
CA ILE A 332 -1.37 12.72 16.14
C ILE A 332 -2.70 13.43 16.39
N ASP A 333 -3.49 13.01 17.38
CA ASP A 333 -4.74 13.70 17.76
C ASP A 333 -4.48 15.14 18.22
N ALA A 334 -3.33 15.40 18.84
CA ALA A 334 -2.91 16.72 19.33
C ALA A 334 -2.13 17.56 18.30
N ARG A 335 -1.87 17.05 17.08
CA ARG A 335 -0.93 17.67 16.13
C ARG A 335 -1.39 19.02 15.55
N GLY A 336 -2.71 19.27 15.46
CA GLY A 336 -3.25 20.38 14.66
C GLY A 336 -2.91 20.19 13.17
N ASP A 337 -2.40 21.23 12.53
CA ASP A 337 -2.03 21.23 11.10
C ASP A 337 -0.55 20.82 10.83
N ARG A 338 0.18 20.37 11.86
CA ARG A 338 1.58 19.95 11.69
C ARG A 338 1.68 18.65 10.91
N ASP A 339 2.79 18.49 10.19
CA ASP A 339 3.12 17.22 9.52
C ASP A 339 3.24 16.08 10.55
N PRO A 340 2.61 14.92 10.31
CA PRO A 340 2.62 13.82 11.27
C PRO A 340 4.02 13.26 11.54
N PHE A 341 4.93 13.19 10.55
CA PHE A 341 6.31 12.74 10.79
C PHE A 341 7.08 13.74 11.62
N GLU A 342 6.90 15.05 11.39
CA GLU A 342 7.53 16.10 12.22
C GLU A 342 7.06 15.98 13.69
N VAL A 343 5.78 15.70 13.92
CA VAL A 343 5.26 15.48 15.27
C VAL A 343 5.93 14.29 15.93
N LEU A 344 6.00 13.15 15.25
CA LEU A 344 6.64 11.96 15.81
C LEU A 344 8.15 12.16 16.03
N ALA A 345 8.82 12.91 15.17
CA ALA A 345 10.25 13.21 15.35
C ALA A 345 10.53 13.97 16.66
N THR A 346 9.57 14.77 17.17
CA THR A 346 9.73 15.44 18.47
C THR A 346 9.60 14.50 19.69
N MET A 347 9.09 13.28 19.48
CA MET A 347 8.87 12.29 20.56
C MET A 347 10.10 11.41 20.83
N VAL A 348 11.10 11.44 19.95
CA VAL A 348 12.35 10.68 20.13
C VAL A 348 13.51 11.60 20.43
N PRO A 349 14.42 11.24 21.35
CA PRO A 349 15.65 11.98 21.60
C PRO A 349 16.51 12.08 20.32
N HIS A 350 17.24 13.18 20.20
CA HIS A 350 18.21 13.41 19.11
C HIS A 350 19.46 12.54 19.28
#